data_c1289275f855a2d276be4fe58df86613
#
_entry.id   c1289275f855a2d276be4fe58df86613
#
_cell.length_a   1.000
_cell.length_b   1.000
_cell.length_c   1.000
_cell.angle_alpha   90.00
_cell.angle_beta   90.00
_cell.angle_gamma   90.00
#
_symmetry.space_group_name_H-M   'P 1'
#
loop_
_entity.id
_entity.type
_entity.pdbx_description
1 polymer ?
#
loop_
_entity_poly.entity_id
_entity_poly.type
_entity_poly.pdbx_seq_one_letter_code
_entity_poly.pdbx_strand_id
1 'polypeptide(L)'
;GVMIGVMFLIAVISIVEGMSQYVENDFAGKIIGVNTYNFRRRPDFTPNETEETWREYQRRPRIFPVEAELVRSTIPPGSRAAIVSENFMYAVGGAGRPRQVQAVATEADYFQIKKFGITNGRAFTPQEVQAGARVLVVGVEVGDHFFPGLDPVGRELRISGTPYQIIGVIEKQGSVFGFSMDRLAIAPYTSPMNRAIRPRGDIGMLMMQA
;
A
#
# COMPACT_ATOMS: atom_id res chain seq x y z
N GLY A 1 18.44 -45.81 12.45
CA GLY A 1 17.74 -45.25 11.25
C GLY A 1 16.39 -44.61 11.58
N VAL A 2 15.49 -45.35 12.28
CA VAL A 2 14.08 -44.89 12.50
C VAL A 2 13.98 -43.61 13.36
N MET A 3 14.77 -43.50 14.44
CA MET A 3 14.74 -42.29 15.31
C MET A 3 15.10 -41.01 14.56
N ILE A 4 16.09 -41.07 13.69
CA ILE A 4 16.51 -39.89 12.89
C ILE A 4 15.39 -39.50 11.91
N GLY A 5 14.73 -40.49 11.29
CA GLY A 5 13.61 -40.23 10.41
C GLY A 5 12.42 -39.59 11.13
N VAL A 6 12.08 -40.05 12.33
CA VAL A 6 11.01 -39.47 13.15
C VAL A 6 11.36 -38.04 13.59
N MET A 7 12.58 -37.80 14.05
CA MET A 7 13.03 -36.44 14.42
C MET A 7 12.97 -35.48 13.23
N PHE A 8 13.40 -35.91 12.05
CA PHE A 8 13.33 -35.10 10.83
C PHE A 8 11.88 -34.80 10.44
N LEU A 9 10.98 -35.80 10.52
CA LEU A 9 9.57 -35.61 10.23
C LEU A 9 8.91 -34.59 11.17
N ILE A 10 9.18 -34.70 12.49
CA ILE A 10 8.67 -33.74 13.49
C ILE A 10 9.20 -32.34 13.19
N ALA A 11 10.49 -32.20 12.89
CA ALA A 11 11.08 -30.89 12.55
C ALA A 11 10.42 -30.26 11.31
N VAL A 12 10.18 -31.05 10.27
CA VAL A 12 9.51 -30.56 9.05
C VAL A 12 8.07 -30.16 9.33
N ILE A 13 7.32 -30.96 10.09
CA ILE A 13 5.93 -30.62 10.45
C ILE A 13 5.90 -29.34 11.29
N SER A 14 6.79 -29.20 12.28
CA SER A 14 6.85 -27.99 13.11
C SER A 14 7.19 -26.73 12.31
N ILE A 15 8.07 -26.82 11.31
CA ILE A 15 8.39 -25.73 10.41
C ILE A 15 7.18 -25.36 9.55
N VAL A 16 6.50 -26.35 8.99
CA VAL A 16 5.30 -26.12 8.15
C VAL A 16 4.16 -25.51 8.96
N GLU A 17 3.89 -26.02 10.17
CA GLU A 17 2.89 -25.43 11.07
C GLU A 17 3.24 -24.02 11.51
N GLY A 18 4.49 -23.77 11.90
CA GLY A 18 4.96 -22.43 12.24
C GLY A 18 4.84 -21.44 11.08
N MET A 19 5.11 -21.90 9.86
CA MET A 19 4.98 -21.11 8.66
C MET A 19 3.50 -20.84 8.30
N SER A 20 2.60 -21.82 8.49
CA SER A 20 1.16 -21.64 8.32
C SER A 20 0.59 -20.61 9.30
N GLN A 21 0.93 -20.70 10.58
CA GLN A 21 0.50 -19.72 11.58
C GLN A 21 1.03 -18.32 11.31
N TYR A 22 2.27 -18.20 10.86
CA TYR A 22 2.84 -16.91 10.46
C TYR A 22 2.10 -16.30 9.26
N VAL A 23 1.79 -17.12 8.26
CA VAL A 23 1.03 -16.68 7.08
C VAL A 23 -0.40 -16.26 7.44
N GLU A 24 -1.09 -17.02 8.27
CA GLU A 24 -2.46 -16.73 8.67
C GLU A 24 -2.58 -15.50 9.59
N ASN A 25 -1.72 -15.37 10.58
CA ASN A 25 -1.85 -14.34 11.61
C ASN A 25 -1.16 -13.02 11.26
N ASP A 26 0.05 -13.06 10.71
CA ASP A 26 0.83 -11.87 10.43
C ASP A 26 0.73 -11.39 8.98
N PHE A 27 0.70 -12.33 8.04
CA PHE A 27 0.73 -12.00 6.62
C PHE A 27 -0.66 -11.59 6.09
N ALA A 28 -1.68 -12.40 6.33
CA ALA A 28 -3.03 -12.12 5.84
C ALA A 28 -3.62 -10.86 6.50
N GLY A 29 -3.40 -10.68 7.81
CA GLY A 29 -3.90 -9.53 8.55
C GLY A 29 -3.24 -8.20 8.15
N LYS A 30 -1.94 -8.20 7.87
CA LYS A 30 -1.18 -6.98 7.53
C LYS A 30 -1.25 -6.60 6.05
N ILE A 31 -1.28 -7.58 5.15
CA ILE A 31 -1.25 -7.30 3.70
C ILE A 31 -2.65 -7.16 3.12
N ILE A 32 -3.54 -8.09 3.42
CA ILE A 32 -4.89 -8.12 2.80
C ILE A 32 -5.86 -7.24 3.58
N GLY A 33 -5.68 -7.11 4.91
CA GLY A 33 -6.65 -6.50 5.81
C GLY A 33 -7.79 -7.49 6.16
N VAL A 34 -8.30 -7.40 7.38
CA VAL A 34 -9.43 -8.23 7.81
C VAL A 34 -10.71 -7.67 7.19
N ASN A 35 -11.52 -8.53 6.56
CA ASN A 35 -12.77 -8.14 5.88
C ASN A 35 -12.56 -7.11 4.74
N THR A 36 -11.45 -7.20 4.03
CA THR A 36 -11.15 -6.27 2.93
C THR A 36 -11.29 -6.97 1.59
N TYR A 37 -12.00 -6.33 0.67
CA TYR A 37 -12.20 -6.79 -0.71
C TYR A 37 -11.55 -5.79 -1.67
N ASN A 38 -10.83 -6.31 -2.66
CA ASN A 38 -10.16 -5.50 -3.67
C ASN A 38 -10.81 -5.69 -5.04
N PHE A 39 -11.49 -4.65 -5.54
CA PHE A 39 -11.95 -4.62 -6.92
C PHE A 39 -10.85 -4.06 -7.82
N ARG A 40 -10.24 -4.95 -8.61
CA ARG A 40 -9.07 -4.63 -9.44
C ARG A 40 -9.06 -5.42 -10.74
N ARG A 41 -8.31 -4.90 -11.71
CA ARG A 41 -8.16 -5.53 -13.02
C ARG A 41 -7.39 -6.86 -12.99
N ARG A 42 -6.41 -6.98 -12.09
CA ARG A 42 -5.52 -8.13 -11.97
C ARG A 42 -5.47 -8.58 -10.51
N PRO A 43 -5.45 -9.90 -10.24
CA PRO A 43 -5.27 -10.38 -8.88
C PRO A 43 -3.89 -9.99 -8.33
N ASP A 44 -3.75 -9.93 -7.00
CA ASP A 44 -2.47 -9.67 -6.33
C ASP A 44 -1.48 -10.79 -6.49
N PHE A 45 -1.98 -12.00 -6.46
CA PHE A 45 -1.21 -13.22 -6.53
C PHE A 45 -1.91 -14.24 -7.44
N THR A 46 -1.19 -14.73 -8.43
CA THR A 46 -1.65 -15.79 -9.32
C THR A 46 -0.64 -16.93 -9.24
N PRO A 47 -0.94 -18.02 -8.49
CA PRO A 47 -0.10 -19.20 -8.51
C PRO A 47 -0.13 -19.77 -9.93
N ASN A 48 1.04 -20.09 -10.48
CA ASN A 48 1.19 -20.63 -11.84
C ASN A 48 0.74 -19.66 -12.95
N GLU A 49 1.20 -18.41 -12.91
CA GLU A 49 0.94 -17.45 -13.99
C GLU A 49 1.55 -17.93 -15.30
N THR A 50 0.70 -18.33 -16.25
CA THR A 50 1.09 -18.70 -17.61
C THR A 50 1.02 -17.49 -18.53
N GLU A 51 1.69 -17.58 -19.69
CA GLU A 51 1.62 -16.52 -20.70
C GLU A 51 0.17 -16.24 -21.17
N GLU A 52 -0.67 -17.27 -21.17
CA GLU A 52 -2.09 -17.15 -21.54
C GLU A 52 -2.89 -16.38 -20.51
N THR A 53 -2.74 -16.68 -19.21
CA THR A 53 -3.39 -15.93 -18.12
C THR A 53 -2.93 -14.49 -18.10
N TRP A 54 -1.63 -14.24 -18.36
CA TRP A 54 -1.11 -12.88 -18.46
C TRP A 54 -1.75 -12.09 -19.62
N ARG A 55 -1.88 -12.72 -20.80
CA ARG A 55 -2.57 -12.13 -21.96
C ARG A 55 -4.04 -11.87 -21.70
N GLU A 56 -4.74 -12.78 -21.02
CA GLU A 56 -6.13 -12.59 -20.60
C GLU A 56 -6.28 -11.35 -19.72
N TYR A 57 -5.43 -11.20 -18.67
CA TYR A 57 -5.46 -10.02 -17.83
C TYR A 57 -5.18 -8.72 -18.59
N GLN A 58 -4.33 -8.77 -19.60
CA GLN A 58 -4.08 -7.60 -20.46
C GLN A 58 -5.30 -7.18 -21.29
N ARG A 59 -6.15 -8.12 -21.66
CA ARG A 59 -7.40 -7.86 -22.42
C ARG A 59 -8.51 -7.28 -21.56
N ARG A 60 -8.49 -7.47 -20.23
CA ARG A 60 -9.51 -6.93 -19.34
C ARG A 60 -9.54 -5.40 -19.45
N PRO A 61 -10.74 -4.79 -19.49
CA PRO A 61 -10.87 -3.34 -19.54
C PRO A 61 -10.18 -2.69 -18.33
N ARG A 62 -9.78 -1.45 -18.47
CA ARG A 62 -9.29 -0.63 -17.35
C ARG A 62 -10.47 -0.19 -16.54
N ILE A 63 -10.24 -0.04 -15.25
CA ILE A 63 -11.23 0.47 -14.31
C ILE A 63 -10.97 1.98 -14.17
N PHE A 64 -12.00 2.78 -14.37
CA PHE A 64 -11.94 4.22 -14.19
C PHE A 64 -12.71 4.65 -12.92
N PRO A 65 -12.53 5.88 -12.44
CA PRO A 65 -13.22 6.36 -11.23
C PRO A 65 -14.74 6.21 -11.28
N VAL A 66 -15.34 6.33 -12.47
CA VAL A 66 -16.81 6.20 -12.65
C VAL A 66 -17.30 4.80 -12.31
N GLU A 67 -16.58 3.76 -12.75
CA GLU A 67 -16.94 2.39 -12.41
C GLU A 67 -16.70 2.11 -10.92
N ALA A 68 -15.64 2.67 -10.34
CA ALA A 68 -15.40 2.57 -8.90
C ALA A 68 -16.53 3.20 -8.09
N GLU A 69 -17.06 4.35 -8.53
CA GLU A 69 -18.18 5.02 -7.88
C GLU A 69 -19.48 4.21 -8.01
N LEU A 70 -19.70 3.58 -9.16
CA LEU A 70 -20.83 2.66 -9.35
C LEU A 70 -20.76 1.48 -8.38
N VAL A 71 -19.57 0.87 -8.22
CA VAL A 71 -19.37 -0.21 -7.23
C VAL A 71 -19.58 0.34 -5.81
N ARG A 72 -19.03 1.51 -5.49
CA ARG A 72 -19.20 2.16 -4.19
C ARG A 72 -20.66 2.37 -3.82
N SER A 73 -21.51 2.72 -4.78
CA SER A 73 -22.96 2.91 -4.55
C SER A 73 -23.72 1.61 -4.22
N THR A 74 -23.13 0.44 -4.48
CA THR A 74 -23.75 -0.87 -4.22
C THR A 74 -23.30 -1.52 -2.89
N ILE A 75 -22.28 -0.97 -2.24
CA ILE A 75 -21.81 -1.51 -0.95
C ILE A 75 -22.76 -1.17 0.19
N PRO A 76 -22.90 -2.05 1.21
CA PRO A 76 -23.78 -1.83 2.35
C PRO A 76 -23.44 -0.55 3.12
N PRO A 77 -24.44 0.14 3.70
CA PRO A 77 -24.20 1.28 4.58
C PRO A 77 -23.27 0.91 5.76
N GLY A 78 -22.32 1.78 6.06
CA GLY A 78 -21.33 1.54 7.11
C GLY A 78 -20.01 0.93 6.63
N SER A 79 -19.96 0.42 5.40
CA SER A 79 -18.71 -0.03 4.77
C SER A 79 -17.85 1.16 4.36
N ARG A 80 -16.53 0.95 4.35
CA ARG A 80 -15.55 1.93 3.86
C ARG A 80 -15.05 1.52 2.49
N ALA A 81 -14.74 2.51 1.65
CA ALA A 81 -14.12 2.26 0.37
C ALA A 81 -13.09 3.35 0.04
N ALA A 82 -11.97 2.96 -0.53
CA ALA A 82 -10.94 3.88 -0.98
C ALA A 82 -10.38 3.47 -2.33
N ILE A 83 -10.30 4.42 -3.25
CA ILE A 83 -9.54 4.27 -4.49
C ILE A 83 -8.06 4.26 -4.14
N VAL A 84 -7.33 3.30 -4.71
CA VAL A 84 -5.88 3.16 -4.50
C VAL A 84 -5.18 3.01 -5.84
N SER A 85 -4.17 3.81 -6.05
CA SER A 85 -3.23 3.68 -7.16
C SER A 85 -1.83 3.66 -6.58
N GLU A 86 -1.02 2.69 -6.95
CA GLU A 86 0.33 2.52 -6.42
C GLU A 86 1.34 2.23 -7.52
N ASN A 87 2.56 2.67 -7.30
CA ASN A 87 3.72 2.36 -8.14
C ASN A 87 5.00 2.70 -7.37
N PHE A 88 6.12 2.14 -7.80
CA PHE A 88 7.43 2.56 -7.30
C PHE A 88 7.88 3.83 -8.01
N MET A 89 8.21 4.85 -7.23
CA MET A 89 8.64 6.16 -7.72
C MET A 89 9.90 6.64 -6.99
N TYR A 90 10.69 7.48 -7.65
CA TYR A 90 11.86 8.06 -7.00
C TYR A 90 11.46 9.25 -6.14
N ALA A 91 11.94 9.24 -4.89
CA ALA A 91 11.87 10.34 -3.94
C ALA A 91 13.22 11.06 -3.84
N VAL A 92 13.17 12.37 -3.72
CA VAL A 92 14.35 13.23 -3.60
C VAL A 92 14.06 14.32 -2.57
N GLY A 93 14.96 14.52 -1.62
CA GLY A 93 14.83 15.60 -0.63
C GLY A 93 15.71 15.37 0.60
N GLY A 94 15.75 16.36 1.47
CA GLY A 94 16.54 16.29 2.71
C GLY A 94 18.02 16.01 2.47
N ALA A 95 18.64 15.28 3.39
CA ALA A 95 20.04 14.86 3.32
C ALA A 95 20.22 13.49 2.64
N GLY A 96 19.14 12.77 2.38
CA GLY A 96 19.18 11.43 1.79
C GLY A 96 19.47 11.43 0.29
N ARG A 97 20.14 10.38 -0.18
CA ARG A 97 20.30 10.16 -1.63
C ARG A 97 18.94 9.82 -2.26
N PRO A 98 18.74 10.13 -3.55
CA PRO A 98 17.54 9.71 -4.27
C PRO A 98 17.27 8.22 -4.07
N ARG A 99 16.04 7.88 -3.67
CA ARG A 99 15.66 6.51 -3.35
C ARG A 99 14.28 6.18 -3.91
N GLN A 100 14.11 4.94 -4.33
CA GLN A 100 12.82 4.43 -4.76
C GLN A 100 11.94 4.15 -3.53
N VAL A 101 10.72 4.68 -3.56
CA VAL A 101 9.67 4.50 -2.54
C VAL A 101 8.40 3.94 -3.20
N GLN A 102 7.59 3.25 -2.44
CA GLN A 102 6.25 2.86 -2.88
C GLN A 102 5.33 4.07 -2.73
N ALA A 103 5.06 4.73 -3.83
CA ALA A 103 4.14 5.86 -3.91
C ALA A 103 2.71 5.34 -4.02
N VAL A 104 1.84 5.82 -3.14
CA VAL A 104 0.43 5.44 -3.06
C VAL A 104 -0.41 6.70 -3.16
N ALA A 105 -1.28 6.79 -4.17
CA ALA A 105 -2.27 7.83 -4.28
C ALA A 105 -3.64 7.25 -3.89
N THR A 106 -4.28 7.82 -2.86
CA THR A 106 -5.47 7.23 -2.26
C THR A 106 -6.40 8.25 -1.59
N GLU A 107 -7.54 7.78 -1.11
CA GLU A 107 -8.53 8.55 -0.34
C GLU A 107 -8.27 8.43 1.18
N ALA A 108 -8.92 9.29 1.97
CA ALA A 108 -8.69 9.38 3.42
C ALA A 108 -9.04 8.08 4.17
N ASP A 109 -10.06 7.36 3.73
CA ASP A 109 -10.52 6.11 4.35
C ASP A 109 -9.48 4.98 4.30
N TYR A 110 -8.49 5.09 3.40
CA TYR A 110 -7.41 4.12 3.27
C TYR A 110 -6.65 3.86 4.58
N PHE A 111 -6.38 4.92 5.37
CA PHE A 111 -5.69 4.78 6.65
C PHE A 111 -6.49 3.95 7.65
N GLN A 112 -7.81 4.07 7.62
CA GLN A 112 -8.70 3.29 8.50
C GLN A 112 -8.84 1.86 8.02
N ILE A 113 -8.99 1.63 6.70
CA ILE A 113 -9.07 0.30 6.09
C ILE A 113 -7.78 -0.49 6.37
N LYS A 114 -6.62 0.15 6.20
CA LYS A 114 -5.31 -0.46 6.48
C LYS A 114 -4.92 -0.45 7.96
N LYS A 115 -5.73 0.20 8.82
CA LYS A 115 -5.43 0.37 10.25
C LYS A 115 -4.06 0.98 10.51
N PHE A 116 -3.65 1.93 9.68
CA PHE A 116 -2.38 2.61 9.86
C PHE A 116 -2.45 3.58 11.04
N GLY A 117 -1.69 3.30 12.10
CA GLY A 117 -1.40 4.27 13.15
C GLY A 117 -0.50 5.40 12.62
N ILE A 118 -0.71 6.62 13.13
CA ILE A 118 0.16 7.77 12.86
C ILE A 118 0.98 8.05 14.11
N THR A 119 2.30 7.94 13.99
CA THR A 119 3.23 8.16 15.13
C THR A 119 3.50 9.64 15.33
N ASN A 120 3.55 10.41 14.26
CA ASN A 120 3.81 11.86 14.31
C ASN A 120 3.00 12.58 13.22
N GLY A 121 2.46 13.75 13.55
CA GLY A 121 1.61 14.52 12.64
C GLY A 121 0.19 13.93 12.50
N ARG A 122 -0.34 13.89 11.27
CA ARG A 122 -1.70 13.44 10.98
C ARG A 122 -1.84 12.82 9.58
N ALA A 123 -2.91 12.06 9.38
CA ALA A 123 -3.37 11.70 8.05
C ALA A 123 -4.00 12.91 7.32
N PHE A 124 -4.13 12.83 6.01
CA PHE A 124 -4.86 13.86 5.25
C PHE A 124 -6.37 13.64 5.35
N THR A 125 -7.10 14.73 5.22
CA THR A 125 -8.57 14.79 5.34
C THR A 125 -9.26 14.59 3.98
N PRO A 126 -10.57 14.24 3.95
CA PRO A 126 -11.35 14.21 2.72
C PRO A 126 -11.32 15.54 1.95
N GLN A 127 -11.27 16.67 2.63
CA GLN A 127 -11.19 18.01 2.02
C GLN A 127 -9.85 18.20 1.30
N GLU A 128 -8.74 17.71 1.87
CA GLU A 128 -7.43 17.74 1.23
C GLU A 128 -7.37 16.81 0.00
N VAL A 129 -8.10 15.68 0.07
CA VAL A 129 -8.30 14.82 -1.11
C VAL A 129 -9.05 15.57 -2.19
N GLN A 130 -10.20 16.19 -1.88
CA GLN A 130 -10.99 16.95 -2.86
C GLN A 130 -10.21 18.12 -3.47
N ALA A 131 -9.41 18.82 -2.68
CA ALA A 131 -8.58 19.93 -3.11
C ALA A 131 -7.35 19.51 -3.94
N GLY A 132 -7.03 18.22 -4.02
CA GLY A 132 -5.79 17.73 -4.66
C GLY A 132 -4.54 18.24 -3.96
N ALA A 133 -4.58 18.36 -2.64
CA ALA A 133 -3.51 18.94 -1.84
C ALA A 133 -2.19 18.19 -2.04
N ARG A 134 -1.09 18.94 -2.10
CA ARG A 134 0.27 18.38 -2.20
C ARG A 134 0.83 18.05 -0.82
N VAL A 135 0.11 17.21 -0.10
CA VAL A 135 0.49 16.69 1.23
C VAL A 135 0.90 15.22 1.13
N LEU A 136 1.76 14.80 2.03
CA LEU A 136 2.35 13.47 2.02
C LEU A 136 2.35 12.88 3.45
N VAL A 137 1.93 11.63 3.57
CA VAL A 137 2.14 10.82 4.76
C VAL A 137 3.18 9.75 4.40
N VAL A 138 4.24 9.63 5.21
CA VAL A 138 5.37 8.76 4.90
C VAL A 138 5.52 7.65 5.93
N GLY A 139 6.10 6.52 5.51
CA GLY A 139 6.54 5.48 6.43
C GLY A 139 7.84 5.86 7.14
N VAL A 140 8.11 5.23 8.28
CA VAL A 140 9.28 5.53 9.13
C VAL A 140 10.59 5.47 8.33
N GLU A 141 10.78 4.46 7.47
CA GLU A 141 12.02 4.29 6.68
C GLU A 141 12.26 5.45 5.71
N VAL A 142 11.20 6.07 5.20
CA VAL A 142 11.31 7.26 4.33
C VAL A 142 11.72 8.48 5.16
N GLY A 143 11.10 8.66 6.33
CA GLY A 143 11.46 9.74 7.26
C GLY A 143 12.92 9.68 7.66
N ASP A 144 13.36 8.53 8.15
CA ASP A 144 14.74 8.30 8.62
C ASP A 144 15.78 8.45 7.49
N HIS A 145 15.46 8.00 6.28
CA HIS A 145 16.38 8.08 5.15
C HIS A 145 16.61 9.52 4.67
N PHE A 146 15.55 10.31 4.53
CA PHE A 146 15.66 11.66 3.98
C PHE A 146 15.94 12.72 5.04
N PHE A 147 15.55 12.46 6.29
CA PHE A 147 15.67 13.42 7.40
C PHE A 147 16.27 12.77 8.65
N PRO A 148 17.49 12.18 8.57
CA PRO A 148 18.08 11.45 9.67
C PRO A 148 18.25 12.34 10.91
N GLY A 149 17.69 11.90 12.04
CA GLY A 149 17.74 12.64 13.31
C GLY A 149 16.89 13.91 13.35
N LEU A 150 16.05 14.16 12.35
CA LEU A 150 15.18 15.33 12.28
C LEU A 150 13.71 14.89 12.17
N ASP A 151 12.81 15.74 12.67
CA ASP A 151 11.38 15.54 12.42
C ASP A 151 11.07 15.76 10.93
N PRO A 152 10.52 14.76 10.21
CA PRO A 152 10.14 14.90 8.82
C PRO A 152 8.87 15.72 8.63
N VAL A 153 8.00 15.86 9.63
CA VAL A 153 6.74 16.60 9.53
C VAL A 153 7.00 18.09 9.28
N GLY A 154 6.29 18.66 8.34
CA GLY A 154 6.46 20.04 7.88
C GLY A 154 7.53 20.22 6.81
N ARG A 155 8.34 19.20 6.52
CA ARG A 155 9.41 19.27 5.50
C ARG A 155 8.89 18.89 4.11
N GLU A 156 9.64 19.31 3.09
CA GLU A 156 9.34 19.01 1.69
C GLU A 156 10.08 17.74 1.24
N LEU A 157 9.35 16.84 0.56
CA LEU A 157 9.90 15.71 -0.17
C LEU A 157 9.37 15.74 -1.61
N ARG A 158 10.24 15.56 -2.58
CA ARG A 158 9.85 15.52 -4.00
C ARG A 158 9.65 14.10 -4.45
N ILE A 159 8.47 13.79 -4.98
CA ILE A 159 8.16 12.50 -5.61
C ILE A 159 8.05 12.72 -7.11
N SER A 160 8.93 12.05 -7.87
CA SER A 160 9.04 12.24 -9.33
C SER A 160 9.09 13.73 -9.75
N GLY A 161 9.87 14.54 -9.02
CA GLY A 161 10.05 15.95 -9.29
C GLY A 161 8.98 16.89 -8.71
N THR A 162 7.82 16.38 -8.31
CA THR A 162 6.75 17.20 -7.70
C THR A 162 6.98 17.34 -6.19
N PRO A 163 6.99 18.56 -5.64
CA PRO A 163 7.15 18.79 -4.21
C PRO A 163 5.85 18.48 -3.44
N TYR A 164 6.00 17.84 -2.28
CA TYR A 164 4.95 17.53 -1.32
C TYR A 164 5.40 17.91 0.08
N GLN A 165 4.50 18.46 0.88
CA GLN A 165 4.74 18.70 2.30
C GLN A 165 4.41 17.44 3.09
N ILE A 166 5.34 16.96 3.89
CA ILE A 166 5.10 15.84 4.82
C ILE A 166 4.24 16.35 5.97
N ILE A 167 3.09 15.71 6.20
CA ILE A 167 2.15 16.07 7.27
C ILE A 167 1.99 14.99 8.33
N GLY A 168 2.50 13.79 8.07
CA GLY A 168 2.46 12.70 9.03
C GLY A 168 3.43 11.58 8.73
N VAL A 169 3.71 10.80 9.76
CA VAL A 169 4.54 9.59 9.72
C VAL A 169 3.72 8.41 10.21
N ILE A 170 3.67 7.34 9.41
CA ILE A 170 2.96 6.11 9.75
C ILE A 170 3.78 5.33 10.77
N GLU A 171 3.10 4.69 11.72
CA GLU A 171 3.67 3.73 12.64
C GLU A 171 4.41 2.61 11.89
N LYS A 172 5.51 2.14 12.48
CA LYS A 172 6.34 1.10 11.88
C LYS A 172 5.55 -0.17 11.59
N GLN A 173 5.50 -0.57 10.33
CA GLN A 173 4.82 -1.77 9.84
C GLN A 173 5.75 -3.00 9.83
N GLY A 174 7.06 -2.77 9.74
CA GLY A 174 8.07 -3.80 9.66
C GLY A 174 8.34 -4.31 8.25
N SER A 175 8.79 -5.55 8.15
CA SER A 175 9.09 -6.18 6.87
C SER A 175 8.39 -7.54 6.75
N VAL A 176 7.99 -7.89 5.53
CA VAL A 176 7.39 -9.17 5.21
C VAL A 176 8.22 -9.80 4.09
N PHE A 177 8.73 -11.02 4.31
CA PHE A 177 9.64 -11.72 3.38
C PHE A 177 10.82 -10.86 2.91
N GLY A 178 11.38 -10.00 3.78
CA GLY A 178 12.49 -9.11 3.44
C GLY A 178 12.10 -7.84 2.69
N PHE A 179 10.84 -7.67 2.32
CA PHE A 179 10.32 -6.42 1.74
C PHE A 179 9.86 -5.47 2.85
N SER A 180 10.44 -4.28 2.89
CA SER A 180 10.05 -3.26 3.87
C SER A 180 8.66 -2.71 3.53
N MET A 181 7.76 -2.76 4.52
CA MET A 181 6.44 -2.13 4.47
C MET A 181 6.49 -0.67 4.94
N ASP A 182 7.67 -0.21 5.38
CA ASP A 182 7.88 1.14 5.91
C ASP A 182 8.39 2.14 4.85
N ARG A 183 8.55 1.69 3.59
CA ARG A 183 9.03 2.51 2.48
C ARG A 183 7.88 3.13 1.68
N LEU A 184 6.87 3.63 2.39
CA LEU A 184 5.65 4.20 1.82
C LEU A 184 5.72 5.72 1.72
N ALA A 185 5.11 6.25 0.64
CA ALA A 185 4.85 7.68 0.45
C ALA A 185 3.40 7.82 -0.05
N ILE A 186 2.49 8.26 0.81
CA ILE A 186 1.04 8.26 0.57
C ILE A 186 0.57 9.70 0.38
N ALA A 187 -0.09 9.97 -0.73
CA ALA A 187 -0.66 11.28 -1.08
C ALA A 187 -2.15 11.17 -1.45
N PRO A 188 -2.89 12.28 -1.44
CA PRO A 188 -4.27 12.33 -1.91
C PRO A 188 -4.42 11.83 -3.35
N TYR A 189 -5.48 11.07 -3.61
CA TYR A 189 -5.78 10.48 -4.91
C TYR A 189 -5.85 11.52 -6.05
N THR A 190 -6.39 12.70 -5.77
CA THR A 190 -6.53 13.79 -6.74
C THR A 190 -5.27 14.63 -6.92
N SER A 191 -4.23 14.36 -6.12
CA SER A 191 -2.93 15.06 -6.22
C SER A 191 -2.19 14.70 -7.52
N PRO A 192 -1.16 15.49 -7.91
CA PRO A 192 -0.34 15.19 -9.08
C PRO A 192 0.31 13.80 -9.07
N MET A 193 0.51 13.18 -7.90
CA MET A 193 1.08 11.84 -7.76
C MET A 193 0.27 10.80 -8.52
N ASN A 194 -1.07 10.85 -8.43
CA ASN A 194 -1.91 9.89 -9.14
C ASN A 194 -1.74 9.97 -10.66
N ARG A 195 -1.61 11.18 -11.20
CA ARG A 195 -1.37 11.37 -12.64
C ARG A 195 -0.02 10.80 -13.09
N ALA A 196 0.98 10.88 -12.22
CA ALA A 196 2.30 10.28 -12.47
C ALA A 196 2.25 8.73 -12.38
N ILE A 197 1.47 8.17 -11.45
CA ILE A 197 1.25 6.72 -11.32
C ILE A 197 0.36 6.19 -12.46
N ARG A 198 -0.74 6.89 -12.77
CA ARG A 198 -1.78 6.51 -13.74
C ARG A 198 -2.02 7.61 -14.78
N PRO A 199 -1.13 7.76 -15.77
CA PRO A 199 -1.26 8.85 -16.76
C PRO A 199 -2.53 8.78 -17.61
N ARG A 200 -3.16 7.61 -17.68
CA ARG A 200 -4.41 7.38 -18.46
C ARG A 200 -5.67 7.61 -17.65
N GLY A 201 -5.57 7.94 -16.37
CA GLY A 201 -6.70 8.21 -15.49
C GLY A 201 -7.44 6.97 -14.98
N ASP A 202 -6.94 5.77 -15.28
CA ASP A 202 -7.44 4.52 -14.69
C ASP A 202 -7.03 4.43 -13.21
N ILE A 203 -7.72 3.61 -12.43
CA ILE A 203 -7.39 3.34 -11.03
C ILE A 203 -6.61 2.03 -10.90
N GLY A 204 -5.85 1.90 -9.82
CA GLY A 204 -5.18 0.64 -9.47
C GLY A 204 -6.18 -0.39 -8.98
N MET A 205 -6.95 0.00 -7.97
CA MET A 205 -8.01 -0.79 -7.35
C MET A 205 -8.98 0.09 -6.59
N LEU A 206 -10.18 -0.44 -6.32
CA LEU A 206 -11.06 0.03 -5.26
C LEU A 206 -10.95 -0.97 -4.11
N MET A 207 -10.46 -0.50 -2.97
CA MET A 207 -10.36 -1.27 -1.74
C MET A 207 -11.61 -1.02 -0.92
N MET A 208 -12.25 -2.07 -0.43
CA MET A 208 -13.50 -2.00 0.32
C MET A 208 -13.37 -2.80 1.60
N GLN A 209 -13.96 -2.30 2.68
CA GLN A 209 -14.03 -2.98 3.98
C GLN A 209 -15.47 -2.97 4.47
N ALA A 210 -15.98 -4.17 4.78
CA ALA A 210 -17.29 -4.36 5.39
C ALA A 210 -17.21 -4.31 6.92
#